data_ead9ea5ba383a3981de691d95d412bd1
#
_entry.id   ead9ea5ba383a3981de691d95d412bd1
#
_cell.length_a   1.000
_cell.length_b   1.000
_cell.length_c   1.000
_cell.angle_alpha   90.00
_cell.angle_beta   90.00
_cell.angle_gamma   90.00
#
_symmetry.space_group_name_H-M   'P 1'
#
loop_
_entity.id
_entity.type
_entity.pdbx_description
1 polymer ?
#
loop_
_entity_poly.entity_id
_entity_poly.type
_entity_poly.pdbx_seq_one_letter_code
_entity_poly.pdbx_strand_id
1 'polypeptide(L)'
;WYDAEVSKENTNRIRVEIPGVEDAAATANEIGTAAHLTFKDENGNVLVDGENVKNADKAFQNNQVVVTLDFDSEGTKKFADATQANLNKRISIYMDDMLLSAPTVNSAITDGKAIISGDFDNESAETLAAQIRAGSLPFSLNIVDYNEVGARLGAEALQTSVFGGAIGILLVFLFMLIVYRVCGFAADLA
;
A
#
# COMPACT_ATOMS: atom_id res chain seq x y z
N TRP A 1 6.93 0.56 2.98
CA TRP A 1 7.38 -0.78 2.56
C TRP A 1 8.86 -0.65 2.15
N TYR A 2 9.81 -0.77 3.11
CA TYR A 2 11.22 -0.41 2.88
C TYR A 2 12.02 -1.43 2.04
N ASP A 3 11.52 -2.66 1.86
CA ASP A 3 12.22 -3.73 1.14
C ASP A 3 11.35 -4.40 0.07
N ALA A 4 10.37 -3.67 -0.48
CA ALA A 4 9.54 -4.21 -1.55
C ALA A 4 10.34 -4.32 -2.85
N GLU A 5 10.40 -5.51 -3.43
CA GLU A 5 11.01 -5.76 -4.73
C GLU A 5 9.95 -5.84 -5.82
N VAL A 6 10.12 -5.05 -6.88
CA VAL A 6 9.18 -5.02 -8.02
C VAL A 6 9.90 -5.50 -9.26
N SER A 7 9.41 -6.58 -9.84
CA SER A 7 9.94 -7.17 -11.05
C SER A 7 8.86 -7.33 -12.13
N LYS A 8 9.27 -7.16 -13.39
CA LYS A 8 8.39 -7.40 -14.53
C LYS A 8 8.45 -8.87 -14.91
N GLU A 9 7.33 -9.56 -14.81
CA GLU A 9 7.27 -11.01 -15.08
C GLU A 9 7.00 -11.32 -16.56
N ASN A 10 6.15 -10.52 -17.23
CA ASN A 10 5.80 -10.66 -18.66
C ASN A 10 5.42 -9.29 -19.24
N THR A 11 4.82 -9.28 -20.45
CA THR A 11 4.39 -8.05 -21.08
C THR A 11 3.34 -7.28 -20.27
N ASN A 12 2.46 -8.00 -19.54
CA ASN A 12 1.28 -7.46 -18.84
C ASN A 12 1.25 -7.83 -17.34
N ARG A 13 2.35 -8.31 -16.77
CA ARG A 13 2.41 -8.69 -15.34
C ARG A 13 3.59 -8.06 -14.66
N ILE A 14 3.35 -7.58 -13.46
CA ILE A 14 4.36 -7.18 -12.50
C ILE A 14 4.25 -8.09 -11.27
N ARG A 15 5.40 -8.46 -10.73
CA ARG A 15 5.49 -9.18 -9.46
C ARG A 15 5.99 -8.21 -8.42
N VAL A 16 5.29 -8.15 -7.30
CA VAL A 16 5.67 -7.35 -6.14
C VAL A 16 5.92 -8.31 -4.99
N GLU A 17 7.13 -8.29 -4.45
CA GLU A 17 7.53 -9.09 -3.28
C GLU A 17 7.69 -8.17 -2.09
N ILE A 18 6.91 -8.39 -1.04
CA ILE A 18 6.91 -7.56 0.17
C ILE A 18 7.20 -8.47 1.37
N PRO A 19 8.40 -8.39 1.94
CA PRO A 19 8.73 -9.19 3.11
C PRO A 19 7.98 -8.70 4.36
N GLY A 20 7.63 -9.61 5.25
CA GLY A 20 7.08 -9.29 6.57
C GLY A 20 5.61 -8.89 6.60
N VAL A 21 4.84 -9.20 5.55
CA VAL A 21 3.39 -8.99 5.50
C VAL A 21 2.67 -10.13 6.22
N GLU A 22 1.79 -9.79 7.17
CA GLU A 22 0.99 -10.77 7.92
C GLU A 22 -0.28 -11.21 7.17
N ASP A 23 -0.85 -10.33 6.34
CA ASP A 23 -2.03 -10.61 5.51
C ASP A 23 -1.77 -10.16 4.07
N ALA A 24 -1.44 -11.13 3.23
CA ALA A 24 -1.16 -10.89 1.81
C ALA A 24 -2.39 -10.41 1.04
N ALA A 25 -3.59 -10.86 1.43
CA ALA A 25 -4.84 -10.48 0.75
C ALA A 25 -5.22 -9.03 1.05
N ALA A 26 -5.14 -8.62 2.32
CA ALA A 26 -5.39 -7.23 2.71
C ALA A 26 -4.40 -6.28 2.06
N THR A 27 -3.11 -6.61 2.09
CA THR A 27 -2.04 -5.82 1.47
C THR A 27 -2.18 -5.75 -0.06
N ALA A 28 -2.52 -6.85 -0.71
CA ALA A 28 -2.75 -6.86 -2.15
C ALA A 28 -3.93 -5.95 -2.53
N ASN A 29 -5.03 -5.97 -1.78
CA ASN A 29 -6.17 -5.07 -1.98
C ASN A 29 -5.77 -3.60 -1.76
N GLU A 30 -4.98 -3.29 -0.74
CA GLU A 30 -4.50 -1.94 -0.47
C GLU A 30 -3.61 -1.40 -1.61
N ILE A 31 -2.76 -2.25 -2.18
CA ILE A 31 -1.92 -1.89 -3.34
C ILE A 31 -2.74 -1.81 -4.64
N GLY A 32 -3.73 -2.68 -4.80
CA GLY A 32 -4.57 -2.76 -5.99
C GLY A 32 -5.61 -1.66 -6.11
N THR A 33 -6.03 -1.04 -5.00
CA THR A 33 -6.92 0.12 -4.99
C THR A 33 -6.13 1.40 -5.21
N ALA A 34 -5.99 1.78 -6.46
CA ALA A 34 -5.49 3.12 -6.82
C ALA A 34 -6.49 4.16 -6.32
N ALA A 35 -6.07 4.99 -5.39
CA ALA A 35 -6.92 6.06 -4.86
C ALA A 35 -7.19 7.10 -5.95
N HIS A 36 -8.45 7.41 -6.19
CA HIS A 36 -8.90 8.28 -7.28
C HIS A 36 -9.03 9.73 -6.79
N LEU A 37 -8.12 10.57 -7.24
CA LEU A 37 -8.15 12.01 -6.92
C LEU A 37 -9.13 12.73 -7.84
N THR A 38 -10.02 13.56 -7.28
CA THR A 38 -10.94 14.39 -8.06
C THR A 38 -11.02 15.81 -7.51
N PHE A 39 -11.11 16.76 -8.44
CA PHE A 39 -11.37 18.17 -8.14
C PHE A 39 -12.80 18.50 -8.51
N LYS A 40 -13.59 18.96 -7.53
CA LYS A 40 -15.02 19.21 -7.72
C LYS A 40 -15.36 20.66 -7.39
N ASP A 41 -16.32 21.22 -8.13
CA ASP A 41 -16.90 22.52 -7.81
C ASP A 41 -17.87 22.43 -6.62
N GLU A 42 -18.47 23.57 -6.22
CA GLU A 42 -19.46 23.63 -5.13
C GLU A 42 -20.75 22.86 -5.41
N ASN A 43 -21.01 22.51 -6.67
CA ASN A 43 -22.17 21.73 -7.09
C ASN A 43 -21.87 20.23 -7.16
N GLY A 44 -20.62 19.82 -6.92
CA GLY A 44 -20.17 18.44 -7.00
C GLY A 44 -19.77 17.98 -8.41
N ASN A 45 -19.71 18.89 -9.40
CA ASN A 45 -19.24 18.53 -10.75
C ASN A 45 -17.73 18.33 -10.74
N VAL A 46 -17.26 17.25 -11.37
CA VAL A 46 -15.83 16.99 -11.52
C VAL A 46 -15.25 17.96 -12.54
N LEU A 47 -14.26 18.74 -12.13
CA LEU A 47 -13.54 19.72 -12.94
C LEU A 47 -12.27 19.14 -13.55
N VAL A 48 -11.50 18.41 -12.74
CA VAL A 48 -10.25 17.72 -13.13
C VAL A 48 -10.18 16.38 -12.43
N ASP A 49 -9.67 15.42 -13.14
CA ASP A 49 -9.48 14.05 -12.69
C ASP A 49 -8.02 13.75 -12.34
N GLY A 50 -7.78 12.83 -11.43
CA GLY A 50 -6.46 12.39 -11.02
C GLY A 50 -5.61 11.80 -12.15
N GLU A 51 -6.22 11.26 -13.19
CA GLU A 51 -5.52 10.80 -14.39
C GLU A 51 -4.71 11.91 -15.06
N ASN A 52 -5.09 13.17 -14.87
CA ASN A 52 -4.39 14.34 -15.38
C ASN A 52 -3.24 14.81 -14.48
N VAL A 53 -3.03 14.18 -13.33
CA VAL A 53 -1.89 14.47 -12.46
C VAL A 53 -0.68 13.67 -12.96
N LYS A 54 0.36 14.37 -13.35
CA LYS A 54 1.62 13.77 -13.82
C LYS A 54 2.53 13.37 -12.67
N ASN A 55 2.54 14.17 -11.61
CA ASN A 55 3.38 13.94 -10.42
C ASN A 55 2.75 14.54 -9.17
N ALA A 56 3.08 13.97 -8.03
CA ALA A 56 2.71 14.47 -6.71
C ALA A 56 3.88 14.30 -5.75
N ASP A 57 4.25 15.35 -5.03
CA ASP A 57 5.36 15.34 -4.09
C ASP A 57 5.02 16.06 -2.79
N LYS A 58 5.65 15.62 -1.72
CA LYS A 58 5.66 16.34 -0.45
C LYS A 58 6.53 17.59 -0.56
N ALA A 59 6.06 18.71 -0.05
CA ALA A 59 6.81 19.96 0.02
C ALA A 59 6.59 20.68 1.35
N PHE A 60 7.45 21.68 1.61
CA PHE A 60 7.29 22.61 2.73
C PHE A 60 6.95 23.99 2.20
N GLN A 61 5.82 24.53 2.63
CA GLN A 61 5.41 25.88 2.28
C GLN A 61 4.86 26.59 3.51
N ASN A 62 5.28 27.84 3.75
CA ASN A 62 4.84 28.64 4.90
C ASN A 62 4.94 27.92 6.25
N ASN A 63 6.01 27.12 6.44
CA ASN A 63 6.25 26.31 7.64
C ASN A 63 5.22 25.19 7.86
N GLN A 64 4.47 24.79 6.82
CA GLN A 64 3.54 23.68 6.83
C GLN A 64 3.96 22.61 5.81
N VAL A 65 3.65 21.36 6.11
CA VAL A 65 3.81 20.28 5.16
C VAL A 65 2.62 20.29 4.21
N VAL A 66 2.88 20.26 2.92
CA VAL A 66 1.87 20.28 1.85
C VAL A 66 2.18 19.20 0.82
N VAL A 67 1.18 18.85 0.01
CA VAL A 67 1.39 18.02 -1.17
C VAL A 67 1.27 18.88 -2.41
N THR A 68 2.30 18.91 -3.22
CA THR A 68 2.32 19.59 -4.52
C THR A 68 1.93 18.62 -5.62
N LEU A 69 1.18 19.13 -6.59
CA LEU A 69 0.73 18.40 -7.77
C LEU A 69 1.26 19.10 -9.02
N ASP A 70 1.75 18.31 -9.95
CA ASP A 70 2.07 18.75 -11.30
C ASP A 70 1.10 18.06 -12.28
N PHE A 71 0.36 18.84 -13.06
CA PHE A 71 -0.55 18.33 -14.07
C PHE A 71 0.17 18.07 -15.40
N ASP A 72 -0.38 17.17 -16.20
CA ASP A 72 -0.01 17.03 -17.60
C ASP A 72 -0.52 18.22 -18.45
N SER A 73 -0.30 18.19 -19.75
CA SER A 73 -0.71 19.30 -20.65
C SER A 73 -2.22 19.45 -20.75
N GLU A 74 -2.98 18.38 -20.63
CA GLU A 74 -4.45 18.40 -20.65
C GLU A 74 -5.01 18.87 -19.32
N GLY A 75 -4.51 18.32 -18.21
CA GLY A 75 -4.86 18.73 -16.85
C GLY A 75 -4.55 20.20 -16.58
N THR A 76 -3.41 20.68 -17.07
CA THR A 76 -3.04 22.11 -16.97
C THR A 76 -4.12 23.01 -17.59
N LYS A 77 -4.62 22.66 -18.79
CA LYS A 77 -5.69 23.43 -19.44
C LYS A 77 -6.99 23.33 -18.67
N LYS A 78 -7.43 22.10 -18.33
CA LYS A 78 -8.64 21.87 -17.54
C LYS A 78 -8.61 22.62 -16.21
N PHE A 79 -7.46 22.59 -15.52
CA PHE A 79 -7.31 23.25 -14.23
C PHE A 79 -7.27 24.77 -14.33
N ALA A 80 -6.66 25.31 -15.41
CA ALA A 80 -6.71 26.73 -15.70
C ALA A 80 -8.14 27.22 -15.95
N ASP A 81 -8.89 26.53 -16.80
CA ASP A 81 -10.30 26.83 -17.10
C ASP A 81 -11.16 26.70 -15.83
N ALA A 82 -10.95 25.63 -15.05
CA ALA A 82 -11.66 25.38 -13.80
C ALA A 82 -11.41 26.48 -12.76
N THR A 83 -10.16 26.86 -12.56
CA THR A 83 -9.80 27.92 -11.60
C THR A 83 -10.29 29.29 -12.07
N GLN A 84 -10.26 29.57 -13.37
CA GLN A 84 -10.79 30.83 -13.91
C GLN A 84 -12.31 30.91 -13.76
N ALA A 85 -13.07 29.85 -14.00
CA ALA A 85 -14.52 29.80 -13.85
C ALA A 85 -15.00 29.84 -12.40
N ASN A 86 -14.14 29.41 -11.45
CA ASN A 86 -14.45 29.32 -10.03
C ASN A 86 -13.70 30.34 -9.17
N LEU A 87 -13.35 31.50 -9.71
CA LEU A 87 -12.75 32.61 -8.93
C LEU A 87 -13.62 32.98 -7.73
N ASN A 88 -13.00 33.12 -6.56
CA ASN A 88 -13.62 33.38 -5.26
C ASN A 88 -14.60 32.29 -4.79
N LYS A 89 -14.61 31.11 -5.43
CA LYS A 89 -15.35 29.92 -5.01
C LYS A 89 -14.40 28.87 -4.51
N ARG A 90 -14.95 27.82 -3.91
CA ARG A 90 -14.17 26.68 -3.44
C ARG A 90 -14.05 25.62 -4.52
N ILE A 91 -12.88 25.04 -4.64
CA ILE A 91 -12.66 23.78 -5.36
C ILE A 91 -12.32 22.73 -4.30
N SER A 92 -13.17 21.73 -4.19
CA SER A 92 -13.02 20.65 -3.24
C SER A 92 -12.16 19.55 -3.85
N ILE A 93 -11.17 19.07 -3.12
CA ILE A 93 -10.25 18.02 -3.52
C ILE A 93 -10.62 16.77 -2.76
N TYR A 94 -10.99 15.72 -3.48
CA TYR A 94 -11.38 14.43 -2.92
C TYR A 94 -10.39 13.34 -3.33
N MET A 95 -10.15 12.43 -2.40
CA MET A 95 -9.55 11.13 -2.65
C MET A 95 -10.66 10.10 -2.48
N ASP A 96 -11.11 9.49 -3.58
CA ASP A 96 -12.33 8.69 -3.62
C ASP A 96 -13.52 9.49 -3.07
N ASP A 97 -14.07 9.10 -1.92
CA ASP A 97 -15.17 9.80 -1.25
C ASP A 97 -14.70 10.67 -0.07
N MET A 98 -13.41 10.71 0.24
CA MET A 98 -12.85 11.47 1.35
C MET A 98 -12.43 12.87 0.91
N LEU A 99 -12.98 13.90 1.55
CA LEU A 99 -12.58 15.29 1.35
C LEU A 99 -11.20 15.52 1.98
N LEU A 100 -10.21 15.84 1.15
CA LEU A 100 -8.86 16.19 1.60
C LEU A 100 -8.73 17.68 1.95
N SER A 101 -9.23 18.53 1.07
CA SER A 101 -9.13 20.00 1.20
C SER A 101 -10.19 20.68 0.34
N ALA A 102 -10.55 21.92 0.69
CA ALA A 102 -11.48 22.72 -0.09
C ALA A 102 -11.01 24.20 -0.12
N PRO A 103 -9.89 24.52 -0.77
CA PRO A 103 -9.37 25.86 -0.85
C PRO A 103 -10.26 26.77 -1.68
N THR A 104 -10.23 28.08 -1.35
CA THR A 104 -10.83 29.11 -2.19
C THR A 104 -9.87 29.50 -3.31
N VAL A 105 -10.37 29.61 -4.52
CA VAL A 105 -9.58 30.01 -5.70
C VAL A 105 -9.41 31.54 -5.69
N ASN A 106 -8.20 32.01 -5.41
CA ASN A 106 -7.89 33.41 -5.37
C ASN A 106 -7.48 33.96 -6.75
N SER A 107 -6.94 33.15 -7.62
CA SER A 107 -6.53 33.50 -8.98
C SER A 107 -6.57 32.29 -9.88
N ALA A 108 -6.68 32.51 -11.19
CA ALA A 108 -6.54 31.41 -12.16
C ALA A 108 -5.11 30.85 -12.12
N ILE A 109 -4.98 29.52 -12.11
CA ILE A 109 -3.72 28.80 -12.06
C ILE A 109 -3.46 28.23 -13.45
N THR A 110 -2.46 28.77 -14.13
CA THR A 110 -2.15 28.43 -15.54
C THR A 110 -0.82 27.70 -15.72
N ASP A 111 -0.06 27.56 -14.64
CA ASP A 111 1.28 26.94 -14.65
C ASP A 111 1.24 25.41 -14.49
N GLY A 112 0.05 24.83 -14.35
CA GLY A 112 -0.15 23.40 -14.20
C GLY A 112 0.28 22.85 -12.84
N LYS A 113 0.30 23.70 -11.81
CA LYS A 113 0.68 23.30 -10.46
C LYS A 113 -0.47 23.55 -9.48
N ALA A 114 -0.67 22.61 -8.57
CA ALA A 114 -1.60 22.79 -7.46
C ALA A 114 -0.93 22.40 -6.15
N ILE A 115 -1.52 22.87 -5.04
CA ILE A 115 -1.03 22.56 -3.70
C ILE A 115 -2.23 22.11 -2.88
N ILE A 116 -2.10 20.94 -2.28
CA ILE A 116 -3.03 20.44 -1.29
C ILE A 116 -2.49 20.81 0.08
N SER A 117 -3.16 21.73 0.74
CA SER A 117 -2.87 22.12 2.12
C SER A 117 -3.86 21.47 3.07
N GLY A 118 -3.38 21.03 4.21
CA GLY A 118 -4.17 20.38 5.26
C GLY A 118 -3.33 20.24 6.51
N ASP A 119 -3.85 19.50 7.48
CA ASP A 119 -3.13 19.14 8.70
C ASP A 119 -2.27 17.89 8.45
N PHE A 120 -1.24 18.05 7.62
CA PHE A 120 -0.33 16.96 7.26
C PHE A 120 0.94 17.01 8.09
N ASP A 121 1.37 15.85 8.53
CA ASP A 121 2.73 15.60 8.97
C ASP A 121 3.59 15.07 7.79
N ASN A 122 4.87 14.77 8.06
CA ASN A 122 5.79 14.29 7.03
C ASN A 122 5.38 12.94 6.44
N GLU A 123 4.83 12.06 7.25
CA GLU A 123 4.48 10.68 6.87
C GLU A 123 3.16 10.65 6.08
N SER A 124 2.14 11.34 6.56
CA SER A 124 0.84 11.43 5.89
C SER A 124 0.92 12.14 4.54
N ALA A 125 1.72 13.21 4.42
CA ALA A 125 1.94 13.89 3.14
C ALA A 125 2.68 13.00 2.13
N GLU A 126 3.68 12.25 2.57
CA GLU A 126 4.41 11.30 1.72
C GLU A 126 3.50 10.18 1.23
N THR A 127 2.71 9.61 2.15
CA THR A 127 1.73 8.56 1.84
C THR A 127 0.68 9.07 0.84
N LEU A 128 0.12 10.27 1.07
CA LEU A 128 -0.84 10.88 0.17
C LEU A 128 -0.24 11.14 -1.23
N ALA A 129 0.97 11.67 -1.30
CA ALA A 129 1.66 11.88 -2.57
C ALA A 129 1.90 10.57 -3.31
N ALA A 130 2.27 9.49 -2.60
CA ALA A 130 2.45 8.16 -3.19
C ALA A 130 1.12 7.58 -3.71
N GLN A 131 0.03 7.72 -2.96
CA GLN A 131 -1.31 7.28 -3.39
C GLN A 131 -1.79 8.03 -4.64
N ILE A 132 -1.58 9.36 -4.70
CA ILE A 132 -1.93 10.17 -5.88
C ILE A 132 -1.11 9.73 -7.10
N ARG A 133 0.21 9.51 -6.94
CA ARG A 133 1.05 8.98 -8.03
C ARG A 133 0.58 7.61 -8.52
N ALA A 134 0.18 6.73 -7.62
CA ALA A 134 -0.37 5.43 -7.98
C ALA A 134 -1.71 5.55 -8.72
N GLY A 135 -2.59 6.44 -8.27
CA GLY A 135 -3.92 6.67 -8.85
C GLY A 135 -3.90 7.42 -10.19
N SER A 136 -2.80 8.09 -10.54
CA SER A 136 -2.62 8.76 -11.83
C SER A 136 -2.26 7.83 -12.99
N LEU A 137 -2.09 6.53 -12.74
CA LEU A 137 -1.80 5.56 -13.79
C LEU A 137 -3.04 5.36 -14.70
N PRO A 138 -2.88 5.42 -16.04
CA PRO A 138 -4.01 5.32 -16.98
C PRO A 138 -4.54 3.89 -17.16
N PHE A 139 -4.23 2.99 -16.24
CA PHE A 139 -4.68 1.59 -16.26
C PHE A 139 -4.88 1.09 -14.83
N SER A 140 -5.96 0.34 -14.63
CA SER A 140 -6.23 -0.34 -13.38
C SER A 140 -5.33 -1.57 -13.22
N LEU A 141 -4.72 -1.73 -12.06
CA LEU A 141 -4.02 -2.95 -11.68
C LEU A 141 -5.06 -3.96 -11.18
N ASN A 142 -5.15 -5.12 -11.82
CA ASN A 142 -5.96 -6.22 -11.34
C ASN A 142 -5.06 -7.24 -10.66
N ILE A 143 -5.38 -7.58 -9.42
CA ILE A 143 -4.71 -8.64 -8.70
C ILE A 143 -5.08 -9.97 -9.37
N VAL A 144 -4.08 -10.65 -9.93
CA VAL A 144 -4.27 -11.95 -10.62
C VAL A 144 -4.02 -13.10 -9.66
N ASP A 145 -3.05 -12.96 -8.79
CA ASP A 145 -2.64 -13.98 -7.82
C ASP A 145 -1.84 -13.34 -6.68
N TYR A 146 -1.98 -13.88 -5.48
CA TYR A 146 -1.12 -13.54 -4.35
C TYR A 146 -0.72 -14.81 -3.62
N ASN A 147 0.55 -14.98 -3.37
CA ASN A 147 1.11 -16.10 -2.66
C ASN A 147 1.74 -15.62 -1.34
N GLU A 148 1.21 -16.11 -0.25
CA GLU A 148 1.79 -15.89 1.07
C GLU A 148 2.89 -16.92 1.31
N VAL A 149 4.15 -16.51 1.15
CA VAL A 149 5.32 -17.32 1.52
C VAL A 149 5.63 -17.05 2.99
N GLY A 150 4.70 -17.39 3.85
CA GLY A 150 4.79 -17.05 5.26
C GLY A 150 5.46 -18.10 6.12
N ALA A 151 5.63 -17.75 7.39
CA ALA A 151 6.12 -18.60 8.48
C ALA A 151 5.29 -19.88 8.74
N ARG A 152 4.19 -20.09 8.01
CA ARG A 152 3.37 -21.32 8.07
C ARG A 152 4.17 -22.59 7.80
N LEU A 153 5.07 -22.53 6.82
CA LEU A 153 5.98 -23.68 6.54
C LEU A 153 6.90 -23.97 7.72
N GLY A 154 7.31 -22.96 8.49
CA GLY A 154 8.13 -23.14 9.69
C GLY A 154 7.33 -23.74 10.86
N ALA A 155 6.10 -23.28 11.08
CA ALA A 155 5.26 -23.77 12.17
C ALA A 155 4.81 -25.22 11.95
N GLU A 156 4.39 -25.59 10.75
CA GLU A 156 4.02 -26.96 10.40
C GLU A 156 5.24 -27.92 10.41
N ALA A 157 6.40 -27.46 9.95
CA ALA A 157 7.65 -28.23 10.00
C ALA A 157 8.11 -28.45 11.44
N LEU A 158 8.00 -27.45 12.32
CA LEU A 158 8.29 -27.58 13.75
C LEU A 158 7.35 -28.58 14.43
N GLN A 159 6.06 -28.49 14.17
CA GLN A 159 5.06 -29.39 14.76
C GLN A 159 5.28 -30.84 14.32
N THR A 160 5.55 -31.06 13.04
CA THR A 160 5.84 -32.38 12.49
C THR A 160 7.16 -32.95 13.03
N SER A 161 8.19 -32.10 13.18
CA SER A 161 9.49 -32.50 13.74
C SER A 161 9.41 -32.86 15.21
N VAL A 162 8.65 -32.10 16.00
CA VAL A 162 8.42 -32.41 17.43
C VAL A 162 7.66 -33.73 17.59
N PHE A 163 6.63 -33.96 16.74
CA PHE A 163 5.89 -35.22 16.78
C PHE A 163 6.76 -36.41 16.36
N GLY A 164 7.57 -36.25 15.31
CA GLY A 164 8.53 -37.27 14.87
C GLY A 164 9.59 -37.58 15.93
N GLY A 165 10.12 -36.55 16.60
CA GLY A 165 11.05 -36.68 17.70
C GLY A 165 10.45 -37.42 18.91
N ALA A 166 9.21 -37.12 19.28
CA ALA A 166 8.51 -37.82 20.37
C ALA A 166 8.32 -39.30 20.06
N ILE A 167 7.93 -39.65 18.83
CA ILE A 167 7.82 -41.06 18.40
C ILE A 167 9.16 -41.75 18.43
N GLY A 168 10.25 -41.10 17.99
CA GLY A 168 11.60 -41.63 18.05
C GLY A 168 12.06 -41.95 19.46
N ILE A 169 11.85 -41.04 20.41
CA ILE A 169 12.15 -41.23 21.82
C ILE A 169 11.34 -42.40 22.38
N LEU A 170 10.05 -42.49 22.09
CA LEU A 170 9.18 -43.58 22.56
C LEU A 170 9.64 -44.95 22.03
N LEU A 171 10.09 -45.03 20.79
CA LEU A 171 10.64 -46.26 20.21
C LEU A 171 11.95 -46.69 20.88
N VAL A 172 12.83 -45.72 21.21
CA VAL A 172 14.06 -45.98 21.97
C VAL A 172 13.74 -46.51 23.36
N PHE A 173 12.79 -45.89 24.06
CA PHE A 173 12.30 -46.37 25.37
C PHE A 173 11.77 -47.79 25.29
N LEU A 174 10.93 -48.08 24.32
CA LEU A 174 10.37 -49.39 24.11
C LEU A 174 11.46 -50.44 23.81
N PHE A 175 12.42 -50.08 22.98
CA PHE A 175 13.56 -50.94 22.64
C PHE A 175 14.42 -51.25 23.89
N MET A 176 14.73 -50.22 24.69
CA MET A 176 15.52 -50.40 25.93
C MET A 176 14.77 -51.27 26.94
N LEU A 177 13.47 -51.13 27.05
CA LEU A 177 12.64 -51.95 27.96
C LEU A 177 12.57 -53.41 27.54
N ILE A 178 12.50 -53.69 26.23
CA ILE A 178 12.45 -55.05 25.68
C ILE A 178 13.81 -55.76 25.79
N VAL A 179 14.89 -55.07 25.41
CA VAL A 179 16.24 -55.68 25.33
C VAL A 179 16.90 -55.76 26.69
N TYR A 180 16.82 -54.71 27.50
CA TYR A 180 17.53 -54.58 28.78
C TYR A 180 16.65 -54.90 29.99
N ARG A 181 15.35 -55.14 29.80
CA ARG A 181 14.39 -55.46 30.86
C ARG A 181 14.48 -54.47 32.03
N VAL A 182 14.69 -54.97 33.29
CA VAL A 182 14.71 -54.16 34.49
C VAL A 182 15.86 -53.13 34.50
N CYS A 183 17.02 -53.47 33.94
CA CYS A 183 18.17 -52.56 33.85
C CYS A 183 17.91 -51.38 32.87
N GLY A 184 17.11 -51.61 31.78
CA GLY A 184 16.72 -50.58 30.83
C GLY A 184 15.78 -49.55 31.43
N PHE A 185 14.85 -50.00 32.28
CA PHE A 185 13.92 -49.07 32.98
C PHE A 185 14.66 -48.14 33.95
N ALA A 186 15.72 -48.59 34.60
CA ALA A 186 16.53 -47.75 35.48
C ALA A 186 17.37 -46.70 34.70
N ALA A 187 17.81 -47.03 33.49
CA ALA A 187 18.56 -46.15 32.61
C ALA A 187 17.65 -45.09 31.95
N ASP A 188 16.39 -45.41 31.69
CA ASP A 188 15.40 -44.48 31.14
C ASP A 188 14.91 -43.46 32.16
N LEU A 189 15.06 -43.71 33.48
CA LEU A 189 14.70 -42.86 34.58
C LEU A 189 15.83 -41.91 35.06
N ALA A 190 17.06 -42.14 34.61
CA ALA A 190 18.25 -41.34 34.95
C ALA A 190 18.50 -40.22 33.93
#